data_27ccd4d72df941594125e499f535e152
#
_entry.id   27ccd4d72df941594125e499f535e152
#
_cell.length_a   1.000
_cell.length_b   1.000
_cell.length_c   1.000
_cell.angle_alpha   90.00
_cell.angle_beta   90.00
_cell.angle_gamma   90.00
#
_symmetry.space_group_name_H-M   'P 1'
#
loop_
_entity.id
_entity.type
_entity.pdbx_description
1 polymer ?
#
loop_
_entity_poly.entity_id
_entity_poly.type
_entity_poly.pdbx_seq_one_letter_code
_entity_poly.pdbx_strand_id
1 'polypeptide(L)'
;MATKKAATSKERRGRRQKERDDDFDYNNNKNPFSNYKMPWFGWLGLAIMILSEIALWVPRNPLAHPVAVAFTPIMWTGYILLVDGWIWERGYYSYFKNAKREWPMLALFSVLIWVMFEVFNFPARAWSYNNMPTDLFVKSVVFAWAYATIIPALLRTRSLFATFDFFDRTHPWDFKFTPMKRAVFFVVGLALTFIPPMFKACTPEDPYCTANLLIPLVWLGFIFMIEPINYRIGAPSVLRDLEKPENRELEKRDLRHLENLGNRNFEKRDLRDLKTRKNSDKGKISFFWQVLVAGLICGLLWETWNIQAFWHNGLTWDYHLNPIYHIHIAGHDVKIGRMPILGFLGYPPFIWECFALWELVKWAMHGDILWKARLK
;
A
#
# COMPACT_ATOMS: atom_id res chain seq x y z
N MET A 1 -23.28 -46.54 29.39
CA MET A 1 -23.96 -45.24 29.26
C MET A 1 -22.93 -44.13 29.28
N ALA A 2 -22.61 -43.52 28.15
CA ALA A 2 -21.63 -42.48 28.05
C ALA A 2 -22.35 -41.12 28.02
N THR A 3 -22.19 -40.31 29.08
CA THR A 3 -22.74 -38.99 29.22
C THR A 3 -22.04 -38.02 28.29
N LYS A 4 -22.67 -37.60 27.21
CA LYS A 4 -22.24 -36.46 26.37
C LYS A 4 -22.33 -35.16 27.20
N LYS A 5 -21.18 -34.66 27.68
CA LYS A 5 -21.10 -33.32 28.27
C LYS A 5 -21.56 -32.26 27.22
N ALA A 6 -22.60 -31.51 27.55
CA ALA A 6 -23.05 -30.42 26.74
C ALA A 6 -22.00 -29.28 26.76
N ALA A 7 -21.48 -28.90 25.58
CA ALA A 7 -20.53 -27.79 25.44
C ALA A 7 -21.10 -26.49 25.98
N THR A 8 -20.29 -25.74 26.73
CA THR A 8 -20.69 -24.44 27.33
C THR A 8 -21.01 -23.41 26.25
N SER A 9 -21.77 -22.39 26.60
CA SER A 9 -22.12 -21.29 25.66
C SER A 9 -20.88 -20.58 25.08
N LYS A 10 -19.80 -20.57 25.83
CA LYS A 10 -18.49 -19.98 25.45
C LYS A 10 -17.77 -20.86 24.41
N GLU A 11 -17.84 -22.18 24.56
CA GLU A 11 -17.30 -23.15 23.60
C GLU A 11 -18.09 -23.18 22.29
N ARG A 12 -19.44 -23.02 22.38
CA ARG A 12 -20.29 -22.91 21.18
C ARG A 12 -20.08 -21.59 20.43
N ARG A 13 -19.81 -20.49 21.15
CA ARG A 13 -19.42 -19.21 20.54
C ARG A 13 -18.04 -19.29 19.90
N GLY A 14 -17.06 -19.87 20.59
CA GLY A 14 -15.70 -20.07 20.05
C GLY A 14 -15.70 -20.94 18.79
N ARG A 15 -16.52 -22.03 18.78
CA ARG A 15 -16.66 -22.91 17.63
C ARG A 15 -17.33 -22.23 16.44
N ARG A 16 -18.40 -21.44 16.67
CA ARG A 16 -19.05 -20.64 15.61
C ARG A 16 -18.19 -19.48 15.10
N GLN A 17 -17.30 -18.93 15.93
CA GLN A 17 -16.32 -17.93 15.52
C GLN A 17 -15.25 -18.60 14.65
N LYS A 18 -14.73 -19.74 15.06
CA LYS A 18 -13.75 -20.53 14.32
C LYS A 18 -14.29 -21.04 12.99
N GLU A 19 -15.53 -21.57 12.97
CA GLU A 19 -16.20 -21.99 11.74
C GLU A 19 -16.43 -20.81 10.77
N ARG A 20 -16.68 -19.58 11.26
CA ARG A 20 -16.79 -18.35 10.44
C ARG A 20 -15.43 -17.87 9.91
N ASP A 21 -14.37 -18.04 10.70
CA ASP A 21 -13.02 -17.66 10.30
C ASP A 21 -12.43 -18.69 9.31
N ASP A 22 -12.83 -19.97 9.43
CA ASP A 22 -12.43 -21.05 8.52
C ASP A 22 -13.15 -20.99 7.14
N ASP A 23 -14.34 -20.36 7.07
CA ASP A 23 -15.12 -20.18 5.83
C ASP A 23 -14.68 -18.93 5.03
N PHE A 24 -13.77 -18.11 5.58
CA PHE A 24 -13.26 -16.95 4.87
C PHE A 24 -12.20 -17.36 3.85
N ASP A 25 -12.53 -17.27 2.56
CA ASP A 25 -11.58 -17.51 1.47
C ASP A 25 -10.55 -16.40 1.37
N TYR A 26 -9.45 -16.55 2.11
CA TYR A 26 -8.32 -15.62 2.10
C TYR A 26 -7.64 -15.48 0.72
N ASN A 27 -7.86 -16.41 -0.22
CA ASN A 27 -7.24 -16.33 -1.55
C ASN A 27 -7.98 -15.40 -2.50
N ASN A 28 -9.31 -15.43 -2.43
CA ASN A 28 -10.14 -14.50 -3.18
C ASN A 28 -10.52 -13.29 -2.34
N ASN A 29 -10.12 -13.23 -1.06
CA ASN A 29 -10.58 -12.21 -0.11
C ASN A 29 -12.13 -12.06 -0.06
N LYS A 30 -12.88 -12.99 -0.62
CA LYS A 30 -14.31 -12.89 -0.81
C LYS A 30 -15.05 -13.77 0.19
N ASN A 31 -15.99 -13.22 0.92
CA ASN A 31 -16.87 -13.97 1.76
C ASN A 31 -18.03 -14.54 0.92
N PRO A 32 -18.18 -15.87 0.79
CA PRO A 32 -19.21 -16.48 -0.04
C PRO A 32 -20.66 -16.19 0.42
N PHE A 33 -20.85 -15.65 1.63
CA PHE A 33 -22.18 -15.36 2.22
C PHE A 33 -22.53 -13.87 2.22
N SER A 34 -21.95 -13.05 1.36
CA SER A 34 -22.03 -11.60 1.50
C SER A 34 -23.20 -10.94 0.79
N ASN A 35 -24.22 -10.60 1.57
CA ASN A 35 -25.07 -9.43 1.35
C ASN A 35 -24.69 -8.34 2.36
N TYR A 36 -23.41 -7.93 2.39
CA TYR A 36 -22.99 -6.90 3.31
C TYR A 36 -23.43 -5.53 2.80
N LYS A 37 -23.97 -4.73 3.72
CA LYS A 37 -24.25 -3.32 3.48
C LYS A 37 -23.02 -2.49 3.86
N MET A 38 -22.92 -1.33 3.25
CA MET A 38 -21.93 -0.31 3.65
C MET A 38 -22.00 -0.09 5.18
N PRO A 39 -20.89 -0.32 5.91
CA PRO A 39 -20.88 -0.15 7.36
C PRO A 39 -20.91 1.33 7.75
N TRP A 40 -21.29 1.62 9.00
CA TRP A 40 -21.39 2.98 9.50
C TRP A 40 -20.12 3.80 9.32
N PHE A 41 -18.93 3.19 9.45
CA PHE A 41 -17.66 3.90 9.29
C PHE A 41 -17.39 4.29 7.82
N GLY A 42 -17.90 3.55 6.84
CA GLY A 42 -17.85 3.95 5.44
C GLY A 42 -18.67 5.20 5.17
N TRP A 43 -19.88 5.27 5.73
CA TRP A 43 -20.70 6.48 5.68
C TRP A 43 -20.08 7.65 6.45
N LEU A 44 -19.45 7.38 7.61
CA LEU A 44 -18.68 8.39 8.34
C LEU A 44 -17.54 8.94 7.49
N GLY A 45 -16.80 8.06 6.77
CA GLY A 45 -15.73 8.48 5.86
C GLY A 45 -16.23 9.42 4.77
N LEU A 46 -17.35 9.07 4.13
CA LEU A 46 -18.00 9.93 3.14
C LEU A 46 -18.44 11.28 3.74
N ALA A 47 -19.05 11.24 4.92
CA ALA A 47 -19.47 12.46 5.62
C ALA A 47 -18.29 13.37 5.97
N ILE A 48 -17.18 12.81 6.45
CA ILE A 48 -15.93 13.56 6.72
C ILE A 48 -15.48 14.29 5.46
N MET A 49 -15.38 13.61 4.32
CA MET A 49 -14.95 14.20 3.06
C MET A 49 -15.88 15.32 2.61
N ILE A 50 -17.20 15.07 2.58
CA ILE A 50 -18.19 16.07 2.16
C ILE A 50 -18.19 17.30 3.08
N LEU A 51 -18.19 17.08 4.40
CA LEU A 51 -18.21 18.19 5.36
C LEU A 51 -16.93 19.01 5.32
N SER A 52 -15.79 18.38 5.03
CA SER A 52 -14.51 19.10 4.85
C SER A 52 -14.52 19.96 3.60
N GLU A 53 -15.04 19.45 2.48
CA GLU A 53 -15.24 20.24 1.26
C GLU A 53 -16.18 21.41 1.51
N ILE A 54 -17.33 21.18 2.15
CA ILE A 54 -18.28 22.24 2.52
C ILE A 54 -17.58 23.28 3.42
N ALA A 55 -16.84 22.84 4.45
CA ALA A 55 -16.16 23.74 5.36
C ALA A 55 -15.11 24.61 4.62
N LEU A 56 -14.44 24.04 3.63
CA LEU A 56 -13.42 24.73 2.85
C LEU A 56 -14.01 25.78 1.90
N TRP A 57 -15.11 25.44 1.20
CA TRP A 57 -15.64 26.25 0.10
C TRP A 57 -16.78 27.21 0.48
N VAL A 58 -17.37 27.06 1.66
CA VAL A 58 -18.40 28.02 2.11
C VAL A 58 -17.75 29.36 2.44
N PRO A 59 -18.19 30.44 1.79
CA PRO A 59 -17.61 31.78 2.00
C PRO A 59 -17.69 32.23 3.47
N ARG A 60 -16.60 32.85 3.95
CA ARG A 60 -16.51 33.38 5.33
C ARG A 60 -16.72 32.36 6.44
N ASN A 61 -16.53 31.07 6.16
CA ASN A 61 -16.61 30.04 7.18
C ASN A 61 -15.39 30.14 8.12
N PRO A 62 -15.58 30.30 9.44
CA PRO A 62 -14.47 30.36 10.38
C PRO A 62 -13.65 29.04 10.47
N LEU A 63 -14.26 27.93 10.06
CA LEU A 63 -13.58 26.62 10.02
C LEU A 63 -12.75 26.41 8.76
N ALA A 64 -12.85 27.27 7.76
CA ALA A 64 -12.14 27.08 6.48
C ALA A 64 -10.63 27.00 6.68
N HIS A 65 -10.02 27.91 7.44
CA HIS A 65 -8.57 27.89 7.67
C HIS A 65 -8.08 26.70 8.50
N PRO A 66 -8.63 26.37 9.69
CA PRO A 66 -8.20 25.17 10.42
C PRO A 66 -8.44 23.87 9.64
N VAL A 67 -9.52 23.78 8.84
CA VAL A 67 -9.74 22.65 7.95
C VAL A 67 -8.67 22.62 6.84
N ALA A 68 -8.34 23.77 6.23
CA ALA A 68 -7.32 23.84 5.19
C ALA A 68 -5.93 23.41 5.71
N VAL A 69 -5.58 23.76 6.94
CA VAL A 69 -4.31 23.35 7.58
C VAL A 69 -4.23 21.80 7.77
N ALA A 70 -5.33 21.14 8.08
CA ALA A 70 -5.38 19.70 8.26
C ALA A 70 -6.12 19.00 7.10
N PHE A 71 -6.30 19.66 5.95
CA PHE A 71 -7.16 19.17 4.87
C PHE A 71 -6.74 17.79 4.36
N THR A 72 -5.46 17.65 4.02
CA THR A 72 -4.93 16.38 3.51
C THR A 72 -5.14 15.20 4.45
N PRO A 73 -4.74 15.23 5.74
CA PRO A 73 -5.00 14.12 6.64
C PRO A 73 -6.49 13.88 6.93
N ILE A 74 -7.34 14.92 6.93
CA ILE A 74 -8.79 14.75 7.08
C ILE A 74 -9.35 13.99 5.88
N MET A 75 -9.02 14.43 4.66
CA MET A 75 -9.50 13.81 3.43
C MET A 75 -9.02 12.37 3.30
N TRP A 76 -7.75 12.10 3.60
CA TRP A 76 -7.24 10.72 3.61
C TRP A 76 -7.94 9.85 4.65
N THR A 77 -8.21 10.37 5.85
CA THR A 77 -8.95 9.61 6.88
C THR A 77 -10.35 9.26 6.40
N GLY A 78 -11.08 10.24 5.84
CA GLY A 78 -12.40 10.01 5.24
C GLY A 78 -12.34 8.98 4.11
N TYR A 79 -11.39 9.13 3.19
CA TYR A 79 -11.19 8.23 2.06
C TYR A 79 -10.89 6.79 2.50
N ILE A 80 -10.00 6.60 3.46
CA ILE A 80 -9.64 5.28 3.98
C ILE A 80 -10.85 4.58 4.58
N LEU A 81 -11.65 5.29 5.39
CA LEU A 81 -12.87 4.76 6.00
C LEU A 81 -13.90 4.38 4.92
N LEU A 82 -14.08 5.23 3.92
CA LEU A 82 -15.00 4.99 2.81
C LEU A 82 -14.57 3.77 1.99
N VAL A 83 -13.31 3.71 1.59
CA VAL A 83 -12.76 2.62 0.76
C VAL A 83 -12.78 1.29 1.52
N ASP A 84 -12.41 1.26 2.80
CA ASP A 84 -12.46 0.04 3.61
C ASP A 84 -13.92 -0.43 3.82
N GLY A 85 -14.86 0.51 3.98
CA GLY A 85 -16.30 0.23 4.00
C GLY A 85 -16.80 -0.35 2.70
N TRP A 86 -16.36 0.17 1.57
CA TRP A 86 -16.72 -0.32 0.25
C TRP A 86 -16.16 -1.71 -0.04
N ILE A 87 -14.90 -1.97 0.36
CA ILE A 87 -14.29 -3.31 0.31
C ILE A 87 -15.14 -4.31 1.10
N TRP A 88 -15.59 -3.93 2.31
CA TRP A 88 -16.48 -4.77 3.13
C TRP A 88 -17.83 -5.03 2.46
N GLU A 89 -18.48 -4.01 1.92
CA GLU A 89 -19.76 -4.14 1.21
C GLU A 89 -19.66 -5.12 0.03
N ARG A 90 -18.52 -5.15 -0.65
CA ARG A 90 -18.23 -6.10 -1.73
C ARG A 90 -17.90 -7.51 -1.23
N GLY A 91 -17.92 -7.75 0.08
CA GLY A 91 -17.69 -9.06 0.68
C GLY A 91 -16.23 -9.43 0.88
N TYR A 92 -15.32 -8.44 0.86
CA TYR A 92 -13.89 -8.66 1.03
C TYR A 92 -13.39 -8.24 2.42
N TYR A 93 -12.13 -8.55 2.72
CA TYR A 93 -11.50 -8.33 4.00
C TYR A 93 -11.32 -6.84 4.32
N SER A 94 -11.99 -6.38 5.39
CA SER A 94 -11.89 -5.02 5.92
C SER A 94 -10.95 -4.95 7.11
N TYR A 95 -10.05 -3.96 7.16
CA TYR A 95 -9.20 -3.76 8.32
C TYR A 95 -10.00 -3.39 9.56
N PHE A 96 -11.00 -2.51 9.44
CA PHE A 96 -11.81 -2.08 10.58
C PHE A 96 -12.70 -3.20 11.14
N LYS A 97 -13.09 -4.17 10.33
CA LYS A 97 -13.90 -5.31 10.79
C LYS A 97 -13.06 -6.49 11.24
N ASN A 98 -12.07 -6.87 10.44
CA ASN A 98 -11.35 -8.14 10.57
C ASN A 98 -9.97 -7.99 11.21
N ALA A 99 -9.28 -6.86 11.02
CA ALA A 99 -7.88 -6.66 11.41
C ALA A 99 -7.64 -5.43 12.28
N LYS A 100 -8.43 -5.22 13.29
CA LYS A 100 -8.38 -4.03 14.18
C LYS A 100 -7.00 -3.77 14.79
N ARG A 101 -6.17 -4.80 14.99
CA ARG A 101 -4.82 -4.66 15.52
C ARG A 101 -3.78 -4.31 14.46
N GLU A 102 -3.99 -4.70 13.21
CA GLU A 102 -3.07 -4.38 12.11
C GLU A 102 -3.14 -2.90 11.73
N TRP A 103 -4.29 -2.26 11.94
CA TRP A 103 -4.50 -0.87 11.58
C TRP A 103 -3.55 0.12 12.27
N PRO A 104 -3.45 0.14 13.62
CA PRO A 104 -2.51 1.04 14.29
C PRO A 104 -1.06 0.77 13.93
N MET A 105 -0.72 -0.50 13.70
CA MET A 105 0.64 -0.88 13.29
C MET A 105 0.95 -0.37 11.89
N LEU A 106 -0.01 -0.46 10.95
CA LEU A 106 0.15 0.06 9.61
C LEU A 106 0.26 1.60 9.62
N ALA A 107 -0.52 2.29 10.47
CA ALA A 107 -0.44 3.73 10.64
C ALA A 107 0.93 4.16 11.22
N LEU A 108 1.41 3.48 12.25
CA LEU A 108 2.75 3.73 12.81
C LEU A 108 3.86 3.46 11.79
N PHE A 109 3.76 2.35 11.07
CA PHE A 109 4.69 2.02 9.99
C PHE A 109 4.70 3.11 8.92
N SER A 110 3.53 3.63 8.55
CA SER A 110 3.39 4.73 7.59
C SER A 110 4.14 5.99 8.03
N VAL A 111 4.03 6.35 9.32
CA VAL A 111 4.80 7.48 9.89
C VAL A 111 6.30 7.22 9.79
N LEU A 112 6.77 6.04 10.18
CA LEU A 112 8.20 5.72 10.17
C LEU A 112 8.78 5.73 8.74
N ILE A 113 8.06 5.18 7.78
CA ILE A 113 8.49 5.18 6.38
C ILE A 113 8.51 6.60 5.82
N TRP A 114 7.51 7.43 6.12
CA TRP A 114 7.54 8.80 5.62
C TRP A 114 8.66 9.62 6.27
N VAL A 115 8.91 9.48 7.57
CA VAL A 115 10.07 10.08 8.23
C VAL A 115 11.38 9.63 7.58
N MET A 116 11.49 8.38 7.18
CA MET A 116 12.64 7.89 6.41
C MET A 116 12.78 8.65 5.08
N PHE A 117 11.69 8.89 4.35
CA PHE A 117 11.73 9.69 3.11
C PHE A 117 12.10 11.15 3.36
N GLU A 118 11.70 11.74 4.49
CA GLU A 118 12.19 13.07 4.88
C GLU A 118 13.71 13.10 5.09
N VAL A 119 14.28 12.02 5.64
CA VAL A 119 15.75 11.91 5.75
C VAL A 119 16.41 11.88 4.36
N PHE A 120 15.83 11.17 3.39
CA PHE A 120 16.31 11.18 2.01
C PHE A 120 16.09 12.54 1.30
N ASN A 121 15.00 13.23 1.63
CA ASN A 121 14.73 14.57 1.10
C ASN A 121 15.70 15.63 1.64
N PHE A 122 16.26 15.44 2.83
CA PHE A 122 17.12 16.43 3.45
C PHE A 122 18.29 16.88 2.57
N PRO A 123 19.10 16.00 1.94
CA PRO A 123 20.13 16.42 1.00
C PRO A 123 19.57 16.88 -0.35
N ALA A 124 18.46 16.29 -0.82
CA ALA A 124 17.92 16.53 -2.16
C ALA A 124 17.05 17.78 -2.26
N ARG A 125 16.41 18.17 -1.16
CA ARG A 125 15.42 19.28 -1.12
C ARG A 125 14.39 19.22 -2.24
N ALA A 126 13.97 18.02 -2.61
CA ALA A 126 13.05 17.78 -3.72
C ALA A 126 11.61 18.25 -3.43
N TRP A 127 11.26 18.38 -2.16
CA TRP A 127 10.01 19.00 -1.72
C TRP A 127 10.19 19.81 -0.45
N SER A 128 9.30 20.78 -0.25
CA SER A 128 9.20 21.59 0.96
C SER A 128 7.74 21.81 1.35
N TYR A 129 7.50 22.19 2.60
CA TYR A 129 6.17 22.44 3.14
C TYR A 129 5.94 23.94 3.33
N ASN A 130 4.75 24.42 2.94
CA ASN A 130 4.31 25.79 3.06
C ASN A 130 3.18 25.93 4.09
N ASN A 131 3.02 27.12 4.65
CA ASN A 131 1.97 27.46 5.60
C ASN A 131 1.90 26.50 6.81
N MET A 132 3.07 26.05 7.27
CA MET A 132 3.16 25.19 8.44
C MET A 132 2.68 25.93 9.69
N PRO A 133 1.91 25.28 10.60
CA PRO A 133 1.59 25.84 11.90
C PRO A 133 2.85 26.27 12.64
N THR A 134 2.80 27.44 13.28
CA THR A 134 3.90 27.95 14.11
C THR A 134 3.99 27.22 15.45
N ASP A 135 2.87 26.81 16.00
CA ASP A 135 2.82 25.98 17.21
C ASP A 135 3.39 24.59 16.95
N LEU A 136 4.40 24.23 17.69
CA LEU A 136 5.14 22.97 17.51
C LEU A 136 4.27 21.74 17.76
N PHE A 137 3.37 21.80 18.73
CA PHE A 137 2.47 20.68 19.05
C PHE A 137 1.47 20.45 17.89
N VAL A 138 0.79 21.52 17.46
CA VAL A 138 -0.15 21.47 16.34
C VAL A 138 0.54 20.96 15.07
N LYS A 139 1.72 21.52 14.76
CA LYS A 139 2.55 21.08 13.64
C LYS A 139 2.85 19.57 13.73
N SER A 140 3.36 19.10 14.86
CA SER A 140 3.72 17.69 15.04
C SER A 140 2.52 16.76 14.91
N VAL A 141 1.37 17.14 15.46
CA VAL A 141 0.13 16.35 15.36
C VAL A 141 -0.35 16.26 13.92
N VAL A 142 -0.39 17.39 13.19
CA VAL A 142 -0.87 17.41 11.79
C VAL A 142 0.06 16.58 10.88
N PHE A 143 1.38 16.71 11.04
CA PHE A 143 2.33 15.91 10.26
C PHE A 143 2.26 14.43 10.59
N ALA A 144 2.24 14.06 11.88
CA ALA A 144 2.11 12.66 12.30
C ALA A 144 0.80 12.04 11.77
N TRP A 145 -0.30 12.81 11.80
CA TRP A 145 -1.58 12.37 11.26
C TRP A 145 -1.53 12.21 9.73
N ALA A 146 -0.99 13.20 9.01
CA ALA A 146 -0.82 13.10 7.56
C ALA A 146 0.02 11.86 7.19
N TYR A 147 1.17 11.68 7.81
CA TYR A 147 2.05 10.54 7.57
C TYR A 147 1.40 9.19 7.91
N ALA A 148 0.60 9.13 8.98
CA ALA A 148 -0.11 7.93 9.38
C ALA A 148 -1.16 7.44 8.36
N THR A 149 -1.64 8.32 7.49
CA THR A 149 -2.69 7.99 6.50
C THR A 149 -2.15 7.55 5.14
N ILE A 150 -0.88 7.81 4.82
CA ILE A 150 -0.31 7.59 3.49
C ILE A 150 -0.39 6.11 3.08
N ILE A 151 0.36 5.24 3.74
CA ILE A 151 0.43 3.82 3.35
C ILE A 151 -0.94 3.12 3.52
N PRO A 152 -1.72 3.36 4.59
CA PRO A 152 -3.08 2.85 4.65
C PRO A 152 -3.94 3.18 3.44
N ALA A 153 -3.91 4.44 2.98
CA ALA A 153 -4.68 4.86 1.80
C ALA A 153 -4.25 4.10 0.54
N LEU A 154 -2.94 4.04 0.28
CA LEU A 154 -2.37 3.34 -0.86
C LEU A 154 -2.77 1.86 -0.88
N LEU A 155 -2.59 1.16 0.25
CA LEU A 155 -2.91 -0.26 0.33
C LEU A 155 -4.40 -0.55 0.26
N ARG A 156 -5.27 0.32 0.82
CA ARG A 156 -6.72 0.16 0.70
C ARG A 156 -7.20 0.42 -0.72
N THR A 157 -6.65 1.43 -1.41
CA THR A 157 -6.95 1.68 -2.83
C THR A 157 -6.60 0.45 -3.67
N ARG A 158 -5.40 -0.10 -3.52
CA ARG A 158 -5.01 -1.35 -4.19
C ARG A 158 -5.97 -2.50 -3.85
N SER A 159 -6.34 -2.66 -2.57
CA SER A 159 -7.27 -3.71 -2.14
C SER A 159 -8.67 -3.54 -2.75
N LEU A 160 -9.13 -2.29 -2.91
CA LEU A 160 -10.38 -2.02 -3.63
C LEU A 160 -10.30 -2.50 -5.08
N PHE A 161 -9.20 -2.17 -5.79
CA PHE A 161 -9.01 -2.65 -7.17
C PHE A 161 -8.93 -4.17 -7.26
N ALA A 162 -8.42 -4.85 -6.24
CA ALA A 162 -8.42 -6.30 -6.16
C ALA A 162 -9.84 -6.91 -6.06
N THR A 163 -10.86 -6.11 -5.73
CA THR A 163 -12.25 -6.57 -5.71
C THR A 163 -12.93 -6.56 -7.09
N PHE A 164 -12.27 -6.03 -8.10
CA PHE A 164 -12.78 -5.97 -9.47
C PHE A 164 -12.07 -6.99 -10.35
N ASP A 165 -12.83 -7.77 -11.12
CA ASP A 165 -12.29 -8.80 -12.02
C ASP A 165 -11.65 -8.23 -13.30
N PHE A 166 -11.53 -6.90 -13.37
CA PHE A 166 -11.02 -6.20 -14.57
C PHE A 166 -9.59 -6.64 -14.94
N PHE A 167 -8.73 -6.82 -13.94
CA PHE A 167 -7.34 -7.20 -14.15
C PHE A 167 -7.12 -8.72 -14.32
N ASP A 168 -8.17 -9.52 -14.16
CA ASP A 168 -8.12 -10.97 -14.21
C ASP A 168 -7.80 -11.54 -15.60
N ARG A 169 -7.86 -10.71 -16.63
CA ARG A 169 -7.58 -11.08 -18.02
C ARG A 169 -6.14 -10.88 -18.45
N THR A 170 -5.29 -10.38 -17.57
CA THR A 170 -3.87 -10.12 -17.87
C THR A 170 -3.03 -11.40 -17.72
N HIS A 171 -2.06 -11.58 -18.61
CA HIS A 171 -1.21 -12.76 -18.64
C HIS A 171 0.18 -12.46 -18.05
N PRO A 172 0.80 -13.40 -17.33
CA PRO A 172 2.15 -13.23 -16.81
C PRO A 172 3.16 -13.17 -17.95
N TRP A 173 4.28 -12.52 -17.65
CA TRP A 173 5.37 -12.41 -18.61
C TRP A 173 6.19 -13.70 -18.61
N ASP A 174 6.79 -14.01 -19.75
CA ASP A 174 7.75 -15.12 -19.86
C ASP A 174 9.10 -14.69 -19.29
N PHE A 175 9.08 -14.48 -17.98
CA PHE A 175 10.20 -13.99 -17.19
C PHE A 175 10.51 -15.03 -16.12
N LYS A 176 11.81 -15.26 -15.86
CA LYS A 176 12.29 -16.09 -14.76
C LYS A 176 13.20 -15.30 -13.85
N PHE A 177 12.81 -15.15 -12.59
CA PHE A 177 13.56 -14.40 -11.59
C PHE A 177 14.59 -15.29 -10.88
N THR A 178 15.66 -15.64 -11.61
CA THR A 178 16.71 -16.54 -11.14
C THR A 178 17.46 -15.99 -9.91
N PRO A 179 18.14 -16.84 -9.12
CA PRO A 179 18.95 -16.38 -7.99
C PRO A 179 19.96 -15.29 -8.35
N MET A 180 20.60 -15.41 -9.52
CA MET A 180 21.55 -14.41 -10.01
C MET A 180 20.85 -13.06 -10.28
N LYS A 181 19.70 -13.05 -10.97
CA LYS A 181 18.93 -11.84 -11.20
C LYS A 181 18.50 -11.19 -9.88
N ARG A 182 18.06 -11.99 -8.89
CA ARG A 182 17.71 -11.49 -7.55
C ARG A 182 18.89 -10.81 -6.86
N ALA A 183 20.08 -11.41 -6.94
CA ALA A 183 21.30 -10.82 -6.37
C ALA A 183 21.67 -9.49 -7.07
N VAL A 184 21.60 -9.45 -8.40
CA VAL A 184 21.85 -8.23 -9.18
C VAL A 184 20.85 -7.15 -8.82
N PHE A 185 19.54 -7.46 -8.79
CA PHE A 185 18.49 -6.52 -8.37
C PHE A 185 18.76 -5.97 -6.98
N PHE A 186 19.08 -6.82 -6.02
CA PHE A 186 19.39 -6.40 -4.66
C PHE A 186 20.58 -5.43 -4.59
N VAL A 187 21.69 -5.75 -5.27
CA VAL A 187 22.89 -4.88 -5.30
C VAL A 187 22.58 -3.55 -6.00
N VAL A 188 21.89 -3.59 -7.13
CA VAL A 188 21.45 -2.39 -7.84
C VAL A 188 20.50 -1.58 -6.94
N GLY A 189 19.55 -2.24 -6.24
CA GLY A 189 18.66 -1.60 -5.30
C GLY A 189 19.39 -0.88 -4.17
N LEU A 190 20.42 -1.51 -3.58
CA LEU A 190 21.27 -0.86 -2.58
C LEU A 190 21.95 0.39 -3.15
N ALA A 191 22.52 0.29 -4.35
CA ALA A 191 23.17 1.43 -4.99
C ALA A 191 22.20 2.57 -5.27
N LEU A 192 21.03 2.28 -5.86
CA LEU A 192 20.01 3.29 -6.17
C LEU A 192 19.41 3.94 -4.90
N THR A 193 19.32 3.21 -3.79
CA THR A 193 18.77 3.74 -2.54
C THR A 193 19.80 4.62 -1.81
N PHE A 194 21.03 4.18 -1.68
CA PHE A 194 21.99 4.79 -0.76
C PHE A 194 23.01 5.72 -1.41
N ILE A 195 23.29 5.59 -2.72
CA ILE A 195 24.24 6.49 -3.40
C ILE A 195 23.67 7.92 -3.57
N PRO A 196 22.39 8.14 -3.99
CA PRO A 196 21.87 9.49 -4.19
C PRO A 196 22.01 10.41 -2.98
N PRO A 197 21.66 10.00 -1.74
CA PRO A 197 21.77 10.87 -0.57
C PRO A 197 23.23 11.11 -0.10
N MET A 198 24.19 10.40 -0.64
CA MET A 198 25.62 10.62 -0.31
C MET A 198 26.25 11.79 -1.05
N PHE A 199 25.59 12.30 -2.08
CA PHE A 199 26.08 13.51 -2.76
C PHE A 199 25.89 14.74 -1.88
N LYS A 200 26.65 15.80 -2.20
CA LYS A 200 26.55 17.08 -1.52
C LYS A 200 25.09 17.56 -1.51
N ALA A 201 24.65 18.00 -0.32
CA ALA A 201 23.30 18.52 -0.16
C ALA A 201 23.09 19.78 -1.02
N CYS A 202 21.90 19.92 -1.59
CA CYS A 202 21.50 21.09 -2.34
C CYS A 202 21.48 22.34 -1.46
N THR A 203 21.85 23.45 -2.03
CA THR A 203 21.85 24.78 -1.40
C THR A 203 20.90 25.72 -2.15
N PRO A 204 20.56 26.89 -1.61
CA PRO A 204 19.78 27.88 -2.35
C PRO A 204 20.45 28.33 -3.67
N GLU A 205 21.79 28.30 -3.73
CA GLU A 205 22.58 28.68 -4.91
C GLU A 205 22.69 27.51 -5.93
N ASP A 206 22.54 26.27 -5.47
CA ASP A 206 22.52 25.04 -6.29
C ASP A 206 21.33 24.15 -5.90
N PRO A 207 20.09 24.58 -6.22
CA PRO A 207 18.89 23.86 -5.82
C PRO A 207 18.68 22.55 -6.59
N TYR A 208 19.31 22.42 -7.75
CA TYR A 208 19.19 21.24 -8.64
C TYR A 208 20.45 20.40 -8.64
N CYS A 209 21.07 20.27 -7.48
CA CYS A 209 22.29 19.48 -7.29
C CYS A 209 22.11 18.01 -7.66
N THR A 210 23.23 17.26 -7.67
CA THR A 210 23.21 15.83 -8.03
C THR A 210 22.30 15.01 -7.12
N ALA A 211 22.20 15.33 -5.82
CA ALA A 211 21.27 14.65 -4.92
C ALA A 211 19.81 14.84 -5.35
N ASN A 212 19.43 16.04 -5.78
CA ASN A 212 18.09 16.33 -6.31
C ASN A 212 17.82 15.61 -7.63
N LEU A 213 18.80 15.63 -8.54
CA LEU A 213 18.71 14.91 -9.82
C LEU A 213 18.47 13.41 -9.62
N LEU A 214 19.07 12.81 -8.62
CA LEU A 214 19.07 11.35 -8.43
C LEU A 214 17.98 10.87 -7.44
N ILE A 215 17.27 11.76 -6.73
CA ILE A 215 16.30 11.37 -5.69
C ILE A 215 15.21 10.42 -6.19
N PRO A 216 14.68 10.50 -7.42
CA PRO A 216 13.68 9.55 -7.90
C PRO A 216 14.20 8.11 -7.98
N LEU A 217 15.52 7.91 -8.06
CA LEU A 217 16.14 6.58 -8.07
C LEU A 217 16.00 5.88 -6.71
N VAL A 218 15.87 6.64 -5.62
CA VAL A 218 15.69 6.08 -4.27
C VAL A 218 14.42 5.23 -4.21
N TRP A 219 13.31 5.70 -4.78
CA TRP A 219 12.05 4.94 -4.82
C TRP A 219 12.18 3.64 -5.62
N LEU A 220 12.83 3.69 -6.78
CA LEU A 220 13.12 2.47 -7.54
C LEU A 220 14.08 1.55 -6.78
N GLY A 221 15.04 2.15 -6.05
CA GLY A 221 16.02 1.42 -5.25
C GLY A 221 15.36 0.53 -4.20
N PHE A 222 14.37 1.03 -3.47
CA PHE A 222 13.62 0.22 -2.50
C PHE A 222 12.91 -0.97 -3.15
N ILE A 223 12.30 -0.79 -4.33
CA ILE A 223 11.69 -1.90 -5.07
C ILE A 223 12.73 -2.97 -5.38
N PHE A 224 13.85 -2.56 -6.00
CA PHE A 224 14.91 -3.50 -6.40
C PHE A 224 15.59 -4.17 -5.21
N MET A 225 15.63 -3.52 -4.05
CA MET A 225 16.22 -4.07 -2.83
C MET A 225 15.26 -5.04 -2.11
N ILE A 226 13.99 -4.69 -1.96
CA ILE A 226 13.05 -5.41 -1.10
C ILE A 226 12.33 -6.56 -1.82
N GLU A 227 11.98 -6.39 -3.09
CA GLU A 227 11.29 -7.43 -3.86
C GLU A 227 12.06 -8.76 -3.96
N PRO A 228 13.39 -8.78 -4.20
CA PRO A 228 14.18 -10.01 -4.15
C PRO A 228 14.13 -10.72 -2.80
N ILE A 229 14.09 -9.94 -1.70
CA ILE A 229 13.98 -10.48 -0.33
C ILE A 229 12.60 -11.13 -0.18
N ASN A 230 11.52 -10.38 -0.46
CA ASN A 230 10.14 -10.89 -0.39
C ASN A 230 9.96 -12.15 -1.25
N TYR A 231 10.50 -12.14 -2.46
CA TYR A 231 10.49 -13.32 -3.33
C TYR A 231 11.16 -14.51 -2.66
N ARG A 232 12.34 -14.32 -2.06
CA ARG A 232 13.13 -15.40 -1.44
C ARG A 232 12.47 -15.99 -0.18
N ILE A 233 11.88 -15.13 0.66
CA ILE A 233 11.26 -15.57 1.94
C ILE A 233 9.82 -16.08 1.76
N GLY A 234 9.27 -16.01 0.55
CA GLY A 234 7.88 -16.43 0.29
C GLY A 234 6.82 -15.37 0.61
N ALA A 235 7.21 -14.15 1.01
CA ALA A 235 6.27 -13.03 1.20
C ALA A 235 5.62 -12.61 -0.13
N PRO A 236 4.46 -11.94 -0.14
CA PRO A 236 3.89 -11.37 -1.35
C PRO A 236 4.88 -10.48 -2.07
N SER A 237 5.00 -10.67 -3.38
CA SER A 237 5.97 -10.00 -4.24
C SER A 237 5.34 -9.74 -5.60
N VAL A 238 5.41 -8.49 -6.07
CA VAL A 238 4.94 -8.11 -7.40
C VAL A 238 5.76 -8.81 -8.48
N LEU A 239 7.07 -8.98 -8.28
CA LEU A 239 7.93 -9.69 -9.22
C LEU A 239 7.55 -11.17 -9.35
N ARG A 240 7.06 -11.79 -8.26
CA ARG A 240 6.52 -13.15 -8.34
C ARG A 240 5.23 -13.22 -9.14
N ASP A 241 4.39 -12.20 -9.02
CA ASP A 241 3.14 -12.12 -9.79
C ASP A 241 3.40 -11.98 -11.31
N LEU A 242 4.46 -11.27 -11.68
CA LEU A 242 4.88 -11.12 -13.08
C LEU A 242 5.42 -12.42 -13.70
N GLU A 243 5.86 -13.38 -12.88
CA GLU A 243 6.47 -14.63 -13.34
C GLU A 243 5.41 -15.70 -13.59
N LYS A 244 5.55 -16.45 -14.70
CA LYS A 244 4.67 -17.60 -14.96
C LYS A 244 4.76 -18.62 -13.81
N PRO A 245 3.64 -19.25 -13.40
CA PRO A 245 3.61 -20.27 -12.34
C PRO A 245 4.64 -21.38 -12.54
N GLU A 246 4.87 -21.79 -13.79
CA GLU A 246 5.84 -22.84 -14.10
C GLU A 246 7.29 -22.47 -13.78
N ASN A 247 7.59 -21.17 -13.73
CA ASN A 247 8.93 -20.64 -13.46
C ASN A 247 9.20 -20.41 -11.97
N ARG A 248 8.16 -20.37 -11.11
CA ARG A 248 8.28 -20.04 -9.67
C ARG A 248 9.00 -21.15 -8.90
N GLU A 249 10.24 -20.90 -8.52
CA GLU A 249 11.10 -21.90 -7.84
C GLU A 249 10.59 -22.32 -6.45
N LEU A 250 10.03 -21.38 -5.69
CA LEU A 250 9.51 -21.66 -4.34
C LEU A 250 8.30 -22.57 -4.38
N GLU A 251 7.40 -22.35 -5.33
CA GLU A 251 6.19 -23.16 -5.48
C GLU A 251 6.54 -24.61 -5.83
N LYS A 252 7.57 -24.83 -6.66
CA LYS A 252 8.09 -26.18 -6.96
C LYS A 252 8.74 -26.86 -5.75
N ARG A 253 9.37 -26.09 -4.88
CA ARG A 253 10.04 -26.59 -3.68
C ARG A 253 9.02 -26.92 -2.60
N ASP A 254 8.00 -26.07 -2.42
CA ASP A 254 6.92 -26.27 -1.48
C ASP A 254 6.04 -27.46 -1.90
N LEU A 255 5.73 -27.60 -3.19
CA LEU A 255 5.01 -28.76 -3.72
C LEU A 255 5.78 -30.05 -3.50
N ARG A 256 7.11 -30.09 -3.75
CA ARG A 256 7.94 -31.28 -3.47
C ARG A 256 8.04 -31.57 -1.98
N HIS A 257 8.11 -30.54 -1.13
CA HIS A 257 8.10 -30.70 0.32
C HIS A 257 6.77 -31.24 0.81
N LEU A 258 5.65 -30.76 0.28
CA LEU A 258 4.30 -31.24 0.57
C LEU A 258 4.05 -32.64 0.02
N GLU A 259 4.56 -33.00 -1.16
CA GLU A 259 4.54 -34.37 -1.70
C GLU A 259 5.34 -35.32 -0.83
N ASN A 260 6.48 -34.90 -0.30
CA ASN A 260 7.28 -35.71 0.64
C ASN A 260 6.65 -35.81 2.04
N LEU A 261 5.85 -34.83 2.48
CA LEU A 261 5.08 -34.87 3.73
C LEU A 261 3.76 -35.64 3.54
N GLY A 262 3.19 -35.69 2.33
CA GLY A 262 1.93 -36.36 1.99
C GLY A 262 1.92 -37.86 2.21
N ASN A 263 3.09 -38.47 2.43
CA ASN A 263 3.19 -39.87 2.88
C ASN A 263 2.88 -40.08 4.37
N ARG A 264 2.56 -39.01 5.13
CA ARG A 264 2.43 -39.13 6.60
C ARG A 264 1.18 -38.56 7.26
N ASN A 265 0.19 -37.99 6.62
CA ASN A 265 -1.10 -37.59 7.27
C ASN A 265 -1.75 -36.31 6.66
N PHE A 266 -1.51 -35.96 5.41
CA PHE A 266 -2.31 -34.92 4.75
C PHE A 266 -3.58 -35.56 4.15
N GLU A 267 -4.74 -35.01 4.50
CA GLU A 267 -6.00 -35.42 3.86
C GLU A 267 -5.96 -35.11 2.35
N LYS A 268 -6.49 -36.01 1.54
CA LYS A 268 -6.67 -35.84 0.08
C LYS A 268 -7.38 -34.53 -0.31
N ARG A 269 -7.99 -33.86 0.66
CA ARG A 269 -8.68 -32.59 0.57
C ARG A 269 -7.68 -31.43 0.38
N ASP A 270 -6.60 -31.38 1.18
CA ASP A 270 -5.58 -30.31 1.11
C ASP A 270 -4.83 -30.34 -0.22
N LEU A 271 -4.53 -31.53 -0.74
CA LEU A 271 -3.92 -31.67 -2.07
C LEU A 271 -4.86 -31.30 -3.22
N ARG A 272 -6.17 -31.49 -3.04
CA ARG A 272 -7.19 -31.10 -4.02
C ARG A 272 -7.33 -29.57 -4.03
N ASP A 273 -7.33 -28.93 -2.87
CA ASP A 273 -7.43 -27.48 -2.71
C ASP A 273 -6.18 -26.78 -3.27
N LEU A 274 -4.99 -27.37 -3.08
CA LEU A 274 -3.75 -26.89 -3.71
C LEU A 274 -3.76 -27.03 -5.24
N LYS A 275 -4.30 -28.14 -5.77
CA LYS A 275 -4.46 -28.34 -7.21
C LYS A 275 -5.54 -27.42 -7.82
N THR A 276 -6.61 -27.16 -7.09
CA THR A 276 -7.67 -26.23 -7.50
C THR A 276 -7.14 -24.80 -7.51
N ARG A 277 -6.32 -24.41 -6.51
CA ARG A 277 -5.57 -23.14 -6.48
C ARG A 277 -4.64 -22.99 -7.68
N LYS A 278 -3.85 -24.03 -8.01
CA LYS A 278 -2.98 -24.04 -9.19
C LYS A 278 -3.74 -23.81 -10.50
N ASN A 279 -5.00 -24.23 -10.57
CA ASN A 279 -5.86 -24.02 -11.74
C ASN A 279 -6.56 -22.63 -11.72
N SER A 280 -6.78 -22.03 -10.55
CA SER A 280 -7.34 -20.67 -10.38
C SER A 280 -6.30 -19.58 -10.63
N ASP A 281 -5.06 -19.82 -10.22
CA ASP A 281 -3.92 -18.89 -10.37
C ASP A 281 -3.22 -18.98 -11.74
N LYS A 282 -3.94 -19.41 -12.77
CA LYS A 282 -3.40 -19.44 -14.14
C LYS A 282 -3.00 -18.03 -14.57
N GLY A 283 -1.85 -17.61 -14.06
CA GLY A 283 -1.02 -16.58 -14.66
C GLY A 283 -1.69 -15.24 -14.86
N LYS A 284 -2.23 -14.63 -13.80
CA LYS A 284 -2.77 -13.28 -13.85
C LYS A 284 -1.74 -12.31 -13.26
N ILE A 285 -1.33 -11.30 -14.00
CA ILE A 285 -0.53 -10.17 -13.48
C ILE A 285 -1.44 -9.07 -12.90
N SER A 286 -2.56 -9.47 -12.33
CA SER A 286 -3.56 -8.56 -11.80
C SER A 286 -3.00 -7.68 -10.68
N PHE A 287 -2.15 -8.23 -9.85
CA PHE A 287 -1.55 -7.52 -8.72
C PHE A 287 -0.64 -6.36 -9.16
N PHE A 288 0.22 -6.57 -10.17
CA PHE A 288 1.05 -5.52 -10.75
C PHE A 288 0.21 -4.33 -11.23
N TRP A 289 -0.85 -4.59 -12.01
CA TRP A 289 -1.72 -3.53 -12.51
C TRP A 289 -2.51 -2.84 -11.41
N GLN A 290 -2.97 -3.59 -10.40
CA GLN A 290 -3.63 -3.02 -9.23
C GLN A 290 -2.74 -2.01 -8.50
N VAL A 291 -1.46 -2.34 -8.32
CA VAL A 291 -0.46 -1.45 -7.69
C VAL A 291 -0.26 -0.18 -8.54
N LEU A 292 -0.07 -0.32 -9.85
CA LEU A 292 0.15 0.82 -10.74
C LEU A 292 -1.06 1.77 -10.77
N VAL A 293 -2.26 1.22 -10.98
CA VAL A 293 -3.48 2.04 -11.04
C VAL A 293 -3.79 2.69 -9.69
N ALA A 294 -3.61 1.97 -8.58
CA ALA A 294 -3.78 2.54 -7.25
C ALA A 294 -2.80 3.70 -6.99
N GLY A 295 -1.55 3.58 -7.46
CA GLY A 295 -0.58 4.67 -7.38
C GLY A 295 -1.03 5.90 -8.11
N LEU A 296 -1.47 5.76 -9.37
CA LEU A 296 -1.98 6.89 -10.16
C LEU A 296 -3.21 7.54 -9.53
N ILE A 297 -4.18 6.76 -9.06
CA ILE A 297 -5.39 7.29 -8.41
C ILE A 297 -5.04 8.02 -7.11
N CYS A 298 -4.20 7.42 -6.25
CA CYS A 298 -3.78 8.08 -5.02
C CYS A 298 -2.97 9.34 -5.31
N GLY A 299 -2.12 9.34 -6.34
CA GLY A 299 -1.40 10.53 -6.78
C GLY A 299 -2.33 11.65 -7.23
N LEU A 300 -3.38 11.34 -8.01
CA LEU A 300 -4.40 12.32 -8.40
C LEU A 300 -5.13 12.91 -7.20
N LEU A 301 -5.58 12.06 -6.25
CA LEU A 301 -6.23 12.52 -5.03
C LEU A 301 -5.30 13.40 -4.20
N TRP A 302 -4.03 12.98 -4.08
CA TRP A 302 -3.00 13.70 -3.34
C TRP A 302 -2.81 15.11 -3.87
N GLU A 303 -2.60 15.23 -5.18
CA GLU A 303 -2.41 16.53 -5.82
C GLU A 303 -3.67 17.39 -5.83
N THR A 304 -4.85 16.77 -5.96
CA THR A 304 -6.14 17.47 -5.86
C THR A 304 -6.31 18.12 -4.49
N TRP A 305 -6.05 17.41 -3.41
CA TRP A 305 -6.19 17.96 -2.06
C TRP A 305 -5.07 18.93 -1.70
N ASN A 306 -3.86 18.72 -2.22
CA ASN A 306 -2.77 19.68 -2.06
C ASN A 306 -3.11 21.04 -2.68
N ILE A 307 -3.65 21.06 -3.90
CA ILE A 307 -4.00 22.33 -4.58
C ILE A 307 -5.22 23.02 -3.94
N GLN A 308 -6.20 22.25 -3.44
CA GLN A 308 -7.33 22.82 -2.71
C GLN A 308 -6.87 23.48 -1.40
N ALA A 309 -6.03 22.79 -0.61
CA ALA A 309 -5.43 23.37 0.58
C ALA A 309 -4.63 24.65 0.26
N PHE A 310 -3.90 24.65 -0.86
CA PHE A 310 -3.15 25.84 -1.32
C PHE A 310 -4.05 27.05 -1.58
N TRP A 311 -5.18 26.87 -2.26
CA TRP A 311 -6.12 27.98 -2.53
C TRP A 311 -6.72 28.58 -1.26
N HIS A 312 -6.73 27.84 -0.16
CA HIS A 312 -7.25 28.28 1.14
C HIS A 312 -6.16 28.56 2.18
N ASN A 313 -4.90 28.79 1.74
CA ASN A 313 -3.74 29.08 2.61
C ASN A 313 -3.51 28.00 3.70
N GLY A 314 -3.86 26.76 3.40
CA GLY A 314 -3.62 25.61 4.26
C GLY A 314 -2.19 25.11 4.19
N LEU A 315 -1.91 24.06 4.98
CA LEU A 315 -0.64 23.33 4.91
C LEU A 315 -0.55 22.58 3.58
N THR A 316 0.47 22.91 2.79
CA THR A 316 0.72 22.32 1.48
C THR A 316 2.19 21.98 1.30
N TRP A 317 2.49 21.32 0.20
CA TRP A 317 3.87 21.08 -0.22
C TRP A 317 4.09 21.48 -1.67
N ASP A 318 5.31 21.86 -1.96
CA ASP A 318 5.83 22.17 -3.29
C ASP A 318 6.95 21.22 -3.67
N TYR A 319 7.07 20.95 -4.96
CA TYR A 319 8.12 20.14 -5.52
C TYR A 319 9.18 21.02 -6.21
N HIS A 320 10.44 20.74 -5.86
CA HIS A 320 11.62 21.40 -6.39
C HIS A 320 12.47 20.40 -7.18
N LEU A 321 11.83 19.68 -8.09
CA LEU A 321 12.49 18.66 -8.88
C LEU A 321 13.41 19.31 -9.93
N ASN A 322 14.49 18.59 -10.27
CA ASN A 322 15.42 19.01 -11.31
C ASN A 322 14.68 19.29 -12.62
N PRO A 323 15.06 20.34 -13.38
CA PRO A 323 14.40 20.70 -14.64
C PRO A 323 14.24 19.57 -15.66
N ILE A 324 15.09 18.54 -15.61
CA ILE A 324 14.95 17.35 -16.48
C ILE A 324 13.61 16.60 -16.28
N TYR A 325 12.96 16.79 -15.12
CA TYR A 325 11.66 16.17 -14.80
C TYR A 325 10.48 17.04 -15.22
N HIS A 326 10.72 18.17 -15.87
CA HIS A 326 9.72 19.09 -16.35
C HIS A 326 9.52 18.95 -17.85
N ILE A 327 8.28 18.81 -18.28
CA ILE A 327 7.91 18.87 -19.70
C ILE A 327 7.25 20.22 -19.95
N HIS A 328 7.79 20.98 -20.91
CA HIS A 328 7.22 22.24 -21.31
C HIS A 328 6.50 22.12 -22.65
N ILE A 329 5.25 22.55 -22.70
CA ILE A 329 4.43 22.62 -23.92
C ILE A 329 4.00 24.07 -24.10
N ALA A 330 4.31 24.66 -25.24
CA ALA A 330 4.05 26.06 -25.54
C ALA A 330 4.58 27.04 -24.46
N GLY A 331 5.74 26.75 -23.87
CA GLY A 331 6.37 27.55 -22.82
C GLY A 331 5.82 27.35 -21.40
N HIS A 332 4.81 26.49 -21.23
CA HIS A 332 4.21 26.18 -19.94
C HIS A 332 4.68 24.82 -19.41
N ASP A 333 5.04 24.77 -18.12
CA ASP A 333 5.38 23.53 -17.44
C ASP A 333 4.12 22.68 -17.21
N VAL A 334 4.14 21.45 -17.72
CA VAL A 334 3.02 20.51 -17.61
C VAL A 334 3.03 19.86 -16.23
N LYS A 335 1.98 20.13 -15.44
CA LYS A 335 1.81 19.66 -14.07
C LYS A 335 0.45 19.00 -13.85
N ILE A 336 0.40 18.09 -12.90
CA ILE A 336 -0.84 17.60 -12.29
C ILE A 336 -0.86 18.16 -10.86
N GLY A 337 -1.82 19.04 -10.55
CA GLY A 337 -1.76 19.83 -9.33
C GLY A 337 -0.49 20.69 -9.26
N ARG A 338 0.37 20.40 -8.31
CA ARG A 338 1.68 21.07 -8.12
C ARG A 338 2.87 20.22 -8.57
N MET A 339 2.64 18.94 -8.89
CA MET A 339 3.65 17.99 -9.30
C MET A 339 3.94 18.08 -10.81
N PRO A 340 5.21 18.23 -11.25
CA PRO A 340 5.59 18.04 -12.64
C PRO A 340 5.18 16.67 -13.18
N ILE A 341 4.76 16.60 -14.44
CA ILE A 341 4.14 15.37 -15.00
C ILE A 341 5.06 14.14 -14.92
N LEU A 342 6.36 14.30 -15.11
CA LEU A 342 7.30 13.18 -14.94
C LEU A 342 7.47 12.78 -13.48
N GLY A 343 7.42 13.74 -12.54
CA GLY A 343 7.38 13.45 -11.11
C GLY A 343 6.13 12.67 -10.71
N PHE A 344 4.99 12.98 -11.34
CA PHE A 344 3.73 12.26 -11.11
C PHE A 344 3.83 10.77 -11.44
N LEU A 345 4.62 10.38 -12.43
CA LEU A 345 4.89 8.97 -12.73
C LEU A 345 5.67 8.23 -11.62
N GLY A 346 6.15 8.93 -10.61
CA GLY A 346 6.74 8.35 -9.40
C GLY A 346 5.73 7.72 -8.44
N TYR A 347 4.43 8.05 -8.52
CA TYR A 347 3.42 7.47 -7.62
C TYR A 347 3.23 5.95 -7.76
N PRO A 348 3.18 5.35 -8.98
CA PRO A 348 3.16 3.90 -9.11
C PRO A 348 4.34 3.16 -8.48
N PRO A 349 5.62 3.53 -8.70
CA PRO A 349 6.74 2.96 -7.97
C PRO A 349 6.63 3.16 -6.46
N PHE A 350 6.19 4.34 -6.02
CA PHE A 350 6.03 4.65 -4.61
C PHE A 350 5.06 3.71 -3.88
N ILE A 351 3.88 3.44 -4.45
CA ILE A 351 2.97 2.44 -3.84
C ILE A 351 3.57 1.04 -3.84
N TRP A 352 4.31 0.70 -4.90
CA TRP A 352 4.96 -0.60 -4.99
C TRP A 352 6.00 -0.81 -3.87
N GLU A 353 6.88 0.16 -3.65
CA GLU A 353 7.85 0.07 -2.55
C GLU A 353 7.19 0.04 -1.17
N CYS A 354 6.16 0.88 -0.94
CA CYS A 354 5.40 0.87 0.31
C CYS A 354 4.75 -0.51 0.57
N PHE A 355 4.20 -1.13 -0.47
CA PHE A 355 3.68 -2.49 -0.38
C PHE A 355 4.78 -3.50 -0.05
N ALA A 356 5.88 -3.48 -0.79
CA ALA A 356 6.98 -4.43 -0.61
C ALA A 356 7.59 -4.33 0.80
N LEU A 357 7.79 -3.10 1.31
CA LEU A 357 8.26 -2.84 2.66
C LEU A 357 7.27 -3.33 3.72
N TRP A 358 5.97 -3.07 3.55
CA TRP A 358 4.95 -3.54 4.49
C TRP A 358 4.88 -5.07 4.56
N GLU A 359 4.96 -5.74 3.43
CA GLU A 359 4.95 -7.20 3.39
C GLU A 359 6.19 -7.81 4.07
N LEU A 360 7.37 -7.18 3.91
CA LEU A 360 8.57 -7.57 4.62
C LEU A 360 8.43 -7.40 6.14
N VAL A 361 7.89 -6.27 6.59
CA VAL A 361 7.68 -5.99 8.02
C VAL A 361 6.66 -6.97 8.61
N LYS A 362 5.55 -7.24 7.94
CA LYS A 362 4.59 -8.26 8.39
C LYS A 362 5.26 -9.63 8.54
N TRP A 363 6.07 -10.01 7.58
CA TRP A 363 6.81 -11.27 7.66
C TRP A 363 7.77 -11.28 8.85
N ALA A 364 8.52 -10.22 9.09
CA ALA A 364 9.46 -10.11 10.21
C ALA A 364 8.76 -10.16 11.57
N MET A 365 7.54 -9.60 11.68
CA MET A 365 6.78 -9.55 12.94
C MET A 365 6.05 -10.85 13.26
N HIS A 366 5.56 -11.55 12.28
CA HIS A 366 4.68 -12.70 12.45
C HIS A 366 5.34 -14.03 12.09
N GLY A 367 6.52 -13.99 11.49
CA GLY A 367 7.27 -15.18 11.04
C GLY A 367 6.49 -15.98 9.99
N ASP A 368 7.04 -17.17 9.72
CA ASP A 368 6.51 -18.12 8.73
C ASP A 368 5.09 -18.65 9.06
N ILE A 369 4.68 -18.54 10.34
CA ILE A 369 3.45 -19.15 10.87
C ILE A 369 2.18 -18.51 10.30
N LEU A 370 2.14 -17.18 10.17
CA LEU A 370 0.96 -16.48 9.64
C LEU A 370 0.82 -16.60 8.13
N TRP A 371 1.93 -16.74 7.41
CA TRP A 371 1.89 -16.98 5.97
C TRP A 371 1.35 -18.37 5.65
N LYS A 372 1.78 -19.39 6.43
CA LYS A 372 1.26 -20.77 6.31
C LYS A 372 -0.21 -20.85 6.72
N ALA A 373 -0.67 -20.06 7.69
CA ALA A 373 -2.08 -20.01 8.09
C ALA A 373 -2.97 -19.23 7.09
N ARG A 374 -2.41 -18.27 6.35
CA ARG A 374 -3.12 -17.55 5.27
C ARG A 374 -3.11 -18.31 3.94
N LEU A 375 -2.27 -19.34 3.83
CA LEU A 375 -2.25 -20.28 2.69
C LEU A 375 -3.09 -21.53 2.97
N LYS A 376 -3.64 -21.68 4.17
CA LYS A 376 -4.68 -22.66 4.52
C LYS A 376 -6.04 -21.97 4.46
#